data_3f0c7577f07d279c2876f7462de8d28e
#
_entry.id   3f0c7577f07d279c2876f7462de8d28e
#
_cell.length_a   1.000
_cell.length_b   1.000
_cell.length_c   1.000
_cell.angle_alpha   90.00
_cell.angle_beta   90.00
_cell.angle_gamma   90.00
#
_symmetry.space_group_name_H-M   'P 1'
#
loop_
_entity.id
_entity.type
_entity.pdbx_description
1 polymer ?
#
loop_
_entity_poly.entity_id
_entity_poly.type
_entity_poly.pdbx_seq_one_letter_code
_entity_poly.pdbx_strand_id
1 'polypeptide(L)'
;EQYELEVTEQEITIYGADARSFIYALNYLSETYLGVLPFWFWNDQKMEVKSYVEIPCGTYHSEADRIRYRGWFINDEVLISHWTAGVSKDYPWEMVFEALLRCGGNLVIPGTDKNSRIYAPIASDMGLMITHHHAEPLGAEMFLRAYPDLEPSYLKHKDLFEGLWKDAIGRQKDEEVIWNIGFRGQGDVPFWENDSAFDTSEKRGELISNIMKKQYAMVREQIPDAVFCTNLYGEILELYREGCLQIPEDVILIWADNGYGKMVSRRQGNHNPRVSAVPGGG
;
A
#
# COMPACT_ATOMS: atom_id res chain seq x y z
N GLU A 1 3.62 -15.09 -9.25
CA GLU A 1 3.32 -15.62 -7.88
C GLU A 1 2.57 -16.96 -7.95
N GLN A 2 2.85 -17.77 -9.00
CA GLN A 2 2.26 -19.08 -9.14
C GLN A 2 3.11 -20.15 -8.47
N TYR A 3 2.44 -21.19 -7.96
CA TYR A 3 3.11 -22.36 -7.40
C TYR A 3 2.54 -23.66 -7.96
N GLU A 4 3.34 -24.70 -7.86
CA GLU A 4 2.97 -26.08 -8.07
C GLU A 4 3.36 -26.90 -6.84
N LEU A 5 2.48 -27.80 -6.42
CA LEU A 5 2.72 -28.75 -5.36
C LEU A 5 2.75 -30.16 -5.96
N GLU A 6 3.82 -30.87 -5.76
CA GLU A 6 3.92 -32.29 -6.05
C GLU A 6 3.87 -33.07 -4.74
N VAL A 7 2.85 -33.91 -4.58
CA VAL A 7 2.64 -34.74 -3.40
C VAL A 7 2.86 -36.20 -3.76
N THR A 8 3.81 -36.81 -3.09
CA THR A 8 4.11 -38.24 -3.19
C THR A 8 3.80 -38.93 -1.85
N GLU A 9 3.98 -40.25 -1.78
CA GLU A 9 3.82 -41.01 -0.51
C GLU A 9 4.87 -40.61 0.55
N GLN A 10 5.95 -39.93 0.16
CA GLN A 10 7.10 -39.65 1.01
C GLN A 10 7.31 -38.18 1.31
N GLU A 11 6.94 -37.29 0.39
CA GLU A 11 7.25 -35.86 0.49
C GLU A 11 6.25 -34.97 -0.25
N ILE A 12 6.27 -33.70 0.13
CA ILE A 12 5.59 -32.61 -0.58
C ILE A 12 6.68 -31.69 -1.10
N THR A 13 6.73 -31.53 -2.41
CA THR A 13 7.66 -30.59 -3.06
C THR A 13 6.89 -29.38 -3.56
N ILE A 14 7.40 -28.17 -3.26
CA ILE A 14 6.82 -26.88 -3.70
C ILE A 14 7.74 -26.29 -4.75
N TYR A 15 7.21 -26.00 -5.92
CA TYR A 15 7.86 -25.23 -6.96
C TYR A 15 7.19 -23.85 -7.01
N GLY A 16 7.97 -22.79 -6.84
CA GLY A 16 7.47 -21.41 -6.81
C GLY A 16 8.21 -20.54 -7.81
N ALA A 17 7.50 -19.61 -8.42
CA ALA A 17 8.08 -18.63 -9.33
C ALA A 17 8.89 -17.54 -8.60
N ASP A 18 8.53 -17.28 -7.34
CA ASP A 18 9.14 -16.28 -6.46
C ASP A 18 8.93 -16.66 -4.98
N ALA A 19 9.45 -15.86 -4.05
CA ALA A 19 9.33 -16.12 -2.61
C ALA A 19 7.88 -16.18 -2.14
N ARG A 20 6.98 -15.32 -2.64
CA ARG A 20 5.56 -15.30 -2.26
C ARG A 20 4.83 -16.55 -2.70
N SER A 21 5.22 -17.14 -3.81
CA SER A 21 4.66 -18.42 -4.26
C SER A 21 4.74 -19.51 -3.21
N PHE A 22 5.84 -19.59 -2.46
CA PHE A 22 6.00 -20.54 -1.36
C PHE A 22 5.07 -20.22 -0.19
N ILE A 23 4.90 -18.94 0.14
CA ILE A 23 3.98 -18.48 1.20
C ILE A 23 2.55 -18.89 0.84
N TYR A 24 2.13 -18.67 -0.41
CA TYR A 24 0.78 -19.02 -0.86
C TYR A 24 0.56 -20.55 -0.90
N ALA A 25 1.56 -21.31 -1.30
CA ALA A 25 1.49 -22.78 -1.26
C ALA A 25 1.33 -23.30 0.17
N LEU A 26 2.08 -22.77 1.13
CA LEU A 26 1.96 -23.12 2.55
C LEU A 26 0.61 -22.69 3.13
N ASN A 27 0.10 -21.51 2.75
CA ASN A 27 -1.22 -21.04 3.14
C ASN A 27 -2.33 -21.94 2.56
N TYR A 28 -2.21 -22.38 1.32
CA TYR A 28 -3.13 -23.34 0.70
C TYR A 28 -3.16 -24.66 1.46
N LEU A 29 -2.01 -25.22 1.80
CA LEU A 29 -1.93 -26.45 2.61
C LEU A 29 -2.55 -26.26 4.00
N SER A 30 -2.25 -25.13 4.63
CA SER A 30 -2.77 -24.76 5.95
C SER A 30 -4.30 -24.61 5.94
N GLU A 31 -4.86 -23.95 4.95
CA GLU A 31 -6.30 -23.76 4.84
C GLU A 31 -7.01 -25.07 4.46
N THR A 32 -6.54 -25.73 3.39
CA THR A 32 -7.23 -26.89 2.83
C THR A 32 -7.19 -28.12 3.76
N TYR A 33 -6.05 -28.39 4.37
CA TYR A 33 -5.85 -29.63 5.12
C TYR A 33 -5.84 -29.44 6.64
N LEU A 34 -5.42 -28.28 7.13
CA LEU A 34 -5.44 -27.97 8.57
C LEU A 34 -6.68 -27.16 8.98
N GLY A 35 -7.39 -26.56 8.03
CA GLY A 35 -8.61 -25.80 8.29
C GLY A 35 -8.35 -24.41 8.88
N VAL A 36 -7.16 -23.84 8.68
CA VAL A 36 -6.81 -22.49 9.15
C VAL A 36 -7.30 -21.46 8.16
N LEU A 37 -8.41 -20.80 8.45
CA LEU A 37 -9.01 -19.81 7.57
C LEU A 37 -8.18 -18.51 7.47
N PRO A 38 -8.30 -17.72 6.40
CA PRO A 38 -7.54 -16.47 6.24
C PRO A 38 -7.67 -15.49 7.41
N PHE A 39 -8.87 -15.39 8.01
CA PHE A 39 -9.15 -14.50 9.13
C PHE A 39 -9.28 -15.24 10.47
N TRP A 40 -8.58 -16.37 10.66
CA TRP A 40 -8.69 -17.22 11.84
C TRP A 40 -8.52 -16.43 13.15
N PHE A 41 -7.57 -15.53 13.21
CA PHE A 41 -7.29 -14.70 14.38
C PHE A 41 -8.39 -13.67 14.62
N TRP A 42 -8.85 -12.99 13.56
CA TRP A 42 -9.84 -11.91 13.62
C TRP A 42 -11.27 -12.40 13.90
N ASN A 43 -11.54 -13.64 13.60
CA ASN A 43 -12.85 -14.28 13.77
C ASN A 43 -12.87 -15.23 14.99
N ASP A 44 -11.86 -15.17 15.85
CA ASP A 44 -11.73 -16.06 17.01
C ASP A 44 -11.93 -17.55 16.63
N GLN A 45 -11.37 -17.98 15.51
CA GLN A 45 -11.53 -19.34 15.03
C GLN A 45 -10.97 -20.33 16.04
N LYS A 46 -11.79 -21.27 16.49
CA LYS A 46 -11.33 -22.37 17.32
C LYS A 46 -10.58 -23.38 16.45
N MET A 47 -9.29 -23.51 16.68
CA MET A 47 -8.46 -24.48 15.99
C MET A 47 -8.74 -25.89 16.47
N GLU A 48 -8.90 -26.81 15.52
CA GLU A 48 -9.00 -28.25 15.81
C GLU A 48 -7.62 -28.89 15.70
N VAL A 49 -7.18 -29.54 16.76
CA VAL A 49 -5.94 -30.33 16.74
C VAL A 49 -6.23 -31.66 16.05
N LYS A 50 -5.60 -31.84 14.87
CA LYS A 50 -5.69 -33.09 14.11
C LYS A 50 -4.55 -34.03 14.52
N SER A 51 -4.85 -35.31 14.78
CA SER A 51 -3.83 -36.29 15.10
C SER A 51 -3.06 -36.77 13.84
N TYR A 52 -3.66 -36.66 12.69
CA TYR A 52 -3.04 -36.92 11.38
C TYR A 52 -3.73 -36.10 10.30
N VAL A 53 -3.04 -35.94 9.18
CA VAL A 53 -3.54 -35.26 7.98
C VAL A 53 -3.19 -36.14 6.79
N GLU A 54 -4.15 -36.38 5.93
CA GLU A 54 -3.97 -37.08 4.66
C GLU A 54 -4.05 -36.07 3.51
N ILE A 55 -3.02 -36.07 2.68
CA ILE A 55 -2.98 -35.26 1.45
C ILE A 55 -2.88 -36.24 0.28
N PRO A 56 -3.85 -36.30 -0.62
CA PRO A 56 -3.79 -37.20 -1.78
C PRO A 56 -2.55 -36.96 -2.64
N CYS A 57 -1.88 -38.04 -3.05
CA CYS A 57 -0.78 -37.92 -4.00
C CYS A 57 -1.27 -37.32 -5.32
N GLY A 58 -0.48 -36.43 -5.91
CA GLY A 58 -0.82 -35.75 -7.14
C GLY A 58 -0.11 -34.41 -7.29
N THR A 59 -0.42 -33.73 -8.38
CA THR A 59 0.10 -32.39 -8.67
C THR A 59 -1.04 -31.37 -8.56
N TYR A 60 -0.79 -30.31 -7.80
CA TYR A 60 -1.72 -29.22 -7.55
C TYR A 60 -1.11 -27.91 -8.04
N HIS A 61 -1.89 -27.12 -8.75
CA HIS A 61 -1.45 -25.85 -9.31
C HIS A 61 -2.28 -24.69 -8.74
N SER A 62 -1.61 -23.57 -8.43
CA SER A 62 -2.35 -22.32 -8.20
C SER A 62 -2.94 -21.80 -9.51
N GLU A 63 -4.06 -21.08 -9.43
CA GLU A 63 -4.55 -20.31 -10.56
C GLU A 63 -3.59 -19.14 -10.88
N ALA A 64 -3.60 -18.71 -12.14
CA ALA A 64 -2.84 -17.55 -12.55
C ALA A 64 -3.47 -16.26 -11.98
N ASP A 65 -2.66 -15.42 -11.35
CA ASP A 65 -3.11 -14.12 -10.91
C ASP A 65 -3.48 -13.23 -12.09
N ARG A 66 -4.70 -12.69 -12.08
CA ARG A 66 -5.19 -11.76 -13.11
C ARG A 66 -4.79 -10.33 -12.85
N ILE A 67 -4.51 -10.00 -11.59
CA ILE A 67 -4.16 -8.66 -11.12
C ILE A 67 -2.80 -8.74 -10.44
N ARG A 68 -1.88 -7.91 -10.90
CA ARG A 68 -0.50 -7.92 -10.42
C ARG A 68 -0.37 -7.45 -8.96
N TYR A 69 -1.07 -6.37 -8.57
CA TYR A 69 -0.99 -5.76 -7.24
C TYR A 69 -2.33 -5.91 -6.54
N ARG A 70 -2.33 -6.59 -5.40
CA ARG A 70 -3.51 -6.91 -4.60
C ARG A 70 -3.20 -6.58 -3.15
N GLY A 71 -3.87 -5.58 -2.61
CA GLY A 71 -3.47 -5.11 -1.28
C GLY A 71 -4.52 -4.35 -0.52
N TRP A 72 -4.14 -4.01 0.72
CA TRP A 72 -4.97 -3.25 1.65
C TRP A 72 -4.23 -2.02 2.17
N PHE A 73 -4.99 -1.01 2.50
CA PHE A 73 -4.58 0.03 3.42
C PHE A 73 -4.99 -0.38 4.84
N ILE A 74 -4.01 -0.52 5.73
CA ILE A 74 -4.28 -0.73 7.15
C ILE A 74 -4.52 0.64 7.77
N ASN A 75 -5.79 1.04 7.85
CA ASN A 75 -6.17 2.30 8.48
C ASN A 75 -6.02 2.16 10.00
N ASP A 76 -4.84 2.50 10.49
CA ASP A 76 -4.42 2.30 11.87
C ASP A 76 -5.09 3.26 12.85
N GLU A 77 -5.49 4.44 12.39
CA GLU A 77 -6.12 5.46 13.23
C GLU A 77 -7.45 4.98 13.84
N VAL A 78 -8.17 4.13 13.12
CA VAL A 78 -9.52 3.66 13.51
C VAL A 78 -9.53 2.19 13.90
N LEU A 79 -8.80 1.34 13.17
CA LEU A 79 -8.98 -0.11 13.24
C LEU A 79 -8.05 -0.82 14.21
N ILE A 80 -6.77 -0.45 14.27
CA ILE A 80 -5.75 -1.27 14.94
C ILE A 80 -5.01 -0.58 16.07
N SER A 81 -4.93 0.77 16.10
CA SER A 81 -4.08 1.52 17.03
C SER A 81 -4.35 1.26 18.51
N HIS A 82 -5.58 0.90 18.86
CA HIS A 82 -6.00 0.66 20.24
C HIS A 82 -6.20 -0.82 20.55
N TRP A 83 -5.86 -1.71 19.61
CA TRP A 83 -6.06 -3.12 19.77
C TRP A 83 -4.82 -3.80 20.33
N THR A 84 -5.00 -4.64 21.33
CA THR A 84 -3.91 -5.42 21.93
C THR A 84 -4.35 -6.86 22.03
N ALA A 85 -3.51 -7.76 21.52
CA ALA A 85 -3.79 -9.19 21.55
C ALA A 85 -3.17 -9.89 22.77
N GLY A 86 -2.64 -9.13 23.74
CA GLY A 86 -2.02 -9.68 24.93
C GLY A 86 -0.63 -10.30 24.74
N VAL A 87 -0.09 -10.30 23.52
CA VAL A 87 1.25 -10.85 23.19
C VAL A 87 2.26 -9.72 23.07
N SER A 88 2.11 -8.90 22.04
CA SER A 88 2.94 -7.72 21.80
C SER A 88 2.12 -6.64 21.08
N LYS A 89 2.70 -5.43 20.94
CA LYS A 89 2.07 -4.37 20.13
C LYS A 89 2.11 -4.69 18.64
N ASP A 90 3.08 -5.48 18.20
CA ASP A 90 3.31 -5.80 16.81
C ASP A 90 2.42 -6.97 16.35
N TYR A 91 2.02 -7.84 17.28
CA TYR A 91 1.27 -9.04 16.96
C TYR A 91 -0.03 -8.80 16.18
N PRO A 92 -0.89 -7.80 16.48
CA PRO A 92 -2.04 -7.50 15.64
C PRO A 92 -1.67 -7.11 14.21
N TRP A 93 -0.53 -6.42 14.03
CA TRP A 93 -0.03 -6.05 12.71
C TRP A 93 0.46 -7.26 11.92
N GLU A 94 1.22 -8.14 12.55
CA GLU A 94 1.63 -9.42 11.95
C GLU A 94 0.40 -10.23 11.51
N MET A 95 -0.65 -10.24 12.33
CA MET A 95 -1.88 -10.97 12.03
C MET A 95 -2.69 -10.35 10.87
N VAL A 96 -2.67 -9.05 10.69
CA VAL A 96 -3.32 -8.43 9.52
C VAL A 96 -2.52 -8.65 8.24
N PHE A 97 -1.19 -8.64 8.32
CA PHE A 97 -0.32 -8.98 7.19
C PHE A 97 -0.46 -10.45 6.80
N GLU A 98 -0.53 -11.36 7.79
CA GLU A 98 -0.80 -12.78 7.54
C GLU A 98 -2.16 -12.97 6.85
N ALA A 99 -3.22 -12.30 7.33
CA ALA A 99 -4.54 -12.39 6.72
C ALA A 99 -4.53 -11.93 5.26
N LEU A 100 -3.79 -10.85 4.97
CA LEU A 100 -3.61 -10.35 3.60
C LEU A 100 -2.92 -11.40 2.70
N LEU A 101 -1.82 -11.98 3.17
CA LEU A 101 -1.10 -13.03 2.43
C LEU A 101 -1.96 -14.29 2.23
N ARG A 102 -2.76 -14.69 3.25
CA ARG A 102 -3.71 -15.81 3.12
C ARG A 102 -4.82 -15.56 2.13
N CYS A 103 -5.20 -14.29 1.94
CA CYS A 103 -6.13 -13.87 0.88
C CYS A 103 -5.49 -13.74 -0.50
N GLY A 104 -4.22 -14.11 -0.67
CA GLY A 104 -3.48 -13.95 -1.93
C GLY A 104 -3.07 -12.51 -2.22
N GLY A 105 -3.07 -11.65 -1.21
CA GLY A 105 -2.58 -10.29 -1.33
C GLY A 105 -1.06 -10.21 -1.30
N ASN A 106 -0.51 -9.17 -1.92
CA ASN A 106 0.94 -8.99 -2.05
C ASN A 106 1.42 -7.56 -1.80
N LEU A 107 0.51 -6.63 -1.48
CA LEU A 107 0.83 -5.21 -1.34
C LEU A 107 0.12 -4.63 -0.12
N VAL A 108 0.77 -3.77 0.64
CA VAL A 108 0.17 -3.11 1.80
C VAL A 108 0.57 -1.65 1.94
N ILE A 109 -0.36 -0.82 2.41
CA ILE A 109 -0.05 0.43 3.09
C ILE A 109 -0.09 0.10 4.60
N PRO A 110 1.07 0.03 5.28
CA PRO A 110 1.18 -0.50 6.64
C PRO A 110 0.91 0.56 7.72
N GLY A 111 -0.26 1.18 7.66
CA GLY A 111 -0.60 2.29 8.54
C GLY A 111 -0.15 3.65 8.04
N THR A 112 -0.21 4.65 8.90
CA THR A 112 0.14 6.04 8.62
C THR A 112 1.23 6.55 9.56
N ASP A 113 1.95 7.57 9.11
CA ASP A 113 2.92 8.34 9.87
C ASP A 113 3.94 7.45 10.63
N LYS A 114 4.00 7.59 11.94
CA LYS A 114 4.91 6.82 12.79
C LYS A 114 4.72 5.30 12.64
N ASN A 115 3.47 4.86 12.54
CA ASN A 115 3.15 3.44 12.42
C ASN A 115 3.63 2.88 11.07
N SER A 116 3.45 3.63 9.98
CA SER A 116 3.98 3.24 8.67
C SER A 116 5.49 2.95 8.73
N ARG A 117 6.26 3.81 9.40
CA ARG A 117 7.72 3.61 9.56
C ARG A 117 8.10 2.41 10.42
N ILE A 118 7.27 2.07 11.43
CA ILE A 118 7.53 0.93 12.31
C ILE A 118 7.16 -0.38 11.63
N TYR A 119 6.02 -0.43 10.94
CA TYR A 119 5.42 -1.67 10.47
C TYR A 119 5.73 -2.01 9.01
N ALA A 120 6.22 -1.05 8.21
CA ALA A 120 6.67 -1.34 6.84
C ALA A 120 7.80 -2.41 6.79
N PRO A 121 8.85 -2.35 7.63
CA PRO A 121 9.87 -3.40 7.66
C PRO A 121 9.30 -4.78 8.02
N ILE A 122 8.37 -4.85 8.98
CA ILE A 122 7.72 -6.12 9.37
C ILE A 122 6.91 -6.69 8.21
N ALA A 123 6.14 -5.86 7.52
CA ALA A 123 5.37 -6.29 6.35
C ALA A 123 6.28 -6.79 5.21
N SER A 124 7.41 -6.10 4.96
CA SER A 124 8.42 -6.50 3.99
C SER A 124 9.07 -7.84 4.35
N ASP A 125 9.48 -8.03 5.61
CA ASP A 125 10.04 -9.27 6.13
C ASP A 125 9.05 -10.44 6.00
N MET A 126 7.74 -10.17 6.09
CA MET A 126 6.69 -11.17 5.85
C MET A 126 6.42 -11.45 4.36
N GLY A 127 7.07 -10.73 3.45
CA GLY A 127 6.99 -10.93 2.00
C GLY A 127 5.98 -10.03 1.27
N LEU A 128 5.49 -8.97 1.91
CA LEU A 128 4.60 -8.00 1.26
C LEU A 128 5.41 -6.87 0.60
N MET A 129 4.97 -6.45 -0.58
CA MET A 129 5.36 -5.17 -1.16
C MET A 129 4.78 -4.02 -0.34
N ILE A 130 5.48 -2.90 -0.30
CA ILE A 130 5.08 -1.72 0.45
C ILE A 130 4.66 -0.61 -0.49
N THR A 131 3.63 0.14 -0.11
CA THR A 131 3.34 1.48 -0.64
C THR A 131 2.92 2.39 0.50
N HIS A 132 2.70 3.66 0.22
CA HIS A 132 2.48 4.64 1.28
C HIS A 132 1.17 5.42 1.11
N HIS A 133 0.69 5.95 2.23
CA HIS A 133 -0.48 6.80 2.29
C HIS A 133 -0.27 8.09 1.48
N HIS A 134 -1.36 8.67 0.96
CA HIS A 134 -1.30 9.87 0.11
C HIS A 134 -0.71 11.11 0.80
N ALA A 135 -0.78 11.19 2.14
CA ALA A 135 -0.17 12.29 2.91
C ALA A 135 1.34 12.12 3.13
N GLU A 136 1.90 10.95 2.79
CA GLU A 136 3.29 10.57 3.04
C GLU A 136 3.98 10.12 1.74
N PRO A 137 4.16 11.03 0.80
CA PRO A 137 4.84 10.69 -0.44
C PRO A 137 6.20 10.04 -0.16
N LEU A 138 6.52 8.98 -0.92
CA LEU A 138 7.75 8.18 -0.76
C LEU A 138 7.92 7.51 0.62
N GLY A 139 6.90 7.53 1.48
CA GLY A 139 7.02 7.10 2.88
C GLY A 139 7.88 8.02 3.73
N ALA A 140 7.97 9.27 3.35
CA ALA A 140 8.70 10.28 4.11
C ALA A 140 7.95 10.68 5.39
N GLU A 141 8.70 11.08 6.39
CA GLU A 141 8.11 11.68 7.59
C GLU A 141 7.38 12.98 7.24
N MET A 142 6.22 13.20 7.85
CA MET A 142 5.50 14.46 7.67
C MET A 142 6.33 15.64 8.14
N PHE A 143 6.34 16.73 7.35
CA PHE A 143 7.18 17.90 7.62
C PHE A 143 7.01 18.49 9.01
N LEU A 144 5.77 18.68 9.49
CA LEU A 144 5.50 19.21 10.83
C LEU A 144 5.92 18.27 11.97
N ARG A 145 6.13 16.99 11.68
CA ARG A 145 6.70 16.08 12.68
C ARG A 145 8.21 16.23 12.78
N ALA A 146 8.88 16.36 11.67
CA ALA A 146 10.33 16.57 11.63
C ALA A 146 10.74 17.97 12.06
N TYR A 147 9.91 18.97 11.71
CA TYR A 147 10.18 20.40 11.94
C TYR A 147 8.94 21.12 12.52
N PRO A 148 8.58 20.87 13.79
CA PRO A 148 7.32 21.36 14.37
C PRO A 148 7.22 22.89 14.49
N ASP A 149 8.35 23.58 14.49
CA ASP A 149 8.42 25.04 14.63
C ASP A 149 8.47 25.78 13.27
N LEU A 150 8.45 25.04 12.15
CA LEU A 150 8.53 25.63 10.81
C LEU A 150 7.18 25.54 10.09
N GLU A 151 6.91 26.54 9.26
CA GLU A 151 5.78 26.51 8.34
C GLU A 151 5.97 25.41 7.28
N PRO A 152 4.99 24.52 7.03
CA PRO A 152 5.15 23.43 6.08
C PRO A 152 4.99 23.88 4.63
N SER A 153 5.79 24.85 4.22
CA SER A 153 5.81 25.40 2.87
C SER A 153 6.97 24.85 2.05
N TYR A 154 6.68 24.13 0.97
CA TYR A 154 7.72 23.63 0.07
C TYR A 154 8.54 24.77 -0.57
N LEU A 155 7.89 25.90 -0.90
CA LEU A 155 8.61 27.03 -1.49
C LEU A 155 9.64 27.64 -0.53
N LYS A 156 9.35 27.64 0.78
CA LYS A 156 10.24 28.21 1.81
C LYS A 156 11.31 27.23 2.27
N HIS A 157 10.99 25.92 2.29
CA HIS A 157 11.80 24.90 2.92
C HIS A 157 12.06 23.70 1.99
N LYS A 158 12.28 24.00 0.70
CA LYS A 158 12.48 22.99 -0.34
C LYS A 158 13.52 21.94 0.05
N ASP A 159 14.68 22.39 0.51
CA ASP A 159 15.80 21.49 0.84
C ASP A 159 15.46 20.53 2.00
N LEU A 160 14.62 21.00 2.95
CA LEU A 160 14.19 20.17 4.07
C LEU A 160 13.20 19.08 3.60
N PHE A 161 12.23 19.43 2.75
CA PHE A 161 11.33 18.45 2.14
C PHE A 161 12.10 17.43 1.30
N GLU A 162 13.00 17.88 0.43
CA GLU A 162 13.83 16.98 -0.39
C GLU A 162 14.76 16.11 0.47
N GLY A 163 15.23 16.62 1.60
CA GLY A 163 15.98 15.85 2.60
C GLY A 163 15.15 14.70 3.18
N LEU A 164 13.91 14.96 3.61
CA LEU A 164 13.00 13.93 4.12
C LEU A 164 12.70 12.85 3.06
N TRP A 165 12.49 13.25 1.79
CA TRP A 165 12.28 12.30 0.69
C TRP A 165 13.53 11.45 0.42
N LYS A 166 14.70 12.07 0.41
CA LYS A 166 15.98 11.36 0.24
C LYS A 166 16.23 10.33 1.34
N ASP A 167 15.96 10.70 2.59
CA ASP A 167 16.09 9.79 3.73
C ASP A 167 15.10 8.62 3.62
N ALA A 168 13.87 8.88 3.18
CA ALA A 168 12.86 7.85 2.98
C ALA A 168 13.26 6.86 1.87
N ILE A 169 13.76 7.36 0.73
CA ILE A 169 14.27 6.52 -0.35
C ILE A 169 15.44 5.68 0.15
N GLY A 170 16.41 6.29 0.83
CA GLY A 170 17.58 5.58 1.35
C GLY A 170 17.27 4.44 2.32
N ARG A 171 16.21 4.58 3.13
CA ARG A 171 15.76 3.55 4.07
C ARG A 171 15.11 2.34 3.39
N GLN A 172 14.47 2.54 2.25
CA GLN A 172 13.58 1.56 1.62
C GLN A 172 14.10 1.06 0.26
N LYS A 173 15.25 1.53 -0.20
CA LYS A 173 15.78 1.23 -1.55
C LYS A 173 16.01 -0.25 -1.83
N ASP A 174 16.20 -1.04 -0.78
CA ASP A 174 16.49 -2.47 -0.86
C ASP A 174 15.21 -3.32 -0.66
N GLU A 175 14.05 -2.66 -0.45
CA GLU A 175 12.75 -3.29 -0.28
C GLU A 175 11.93 -3.28 -1.58
N GLU A 176 10.92 -4.13 -1.66
CA GLU A 176 9.95 -4.10 -2.76
C GLU A 176 8.91 -2.98 -2.53
N VAL A 177 9.18 -1.80 -3.03
CA VAL A 177 8.33 -0.61 -2.85
C VAL A 177 7.66 -0.18 -4.14
N ILE A 178 6.35 0.08 -4.09
CA ILE A 178 5.64 0.86 -5.10
C ILE A 178 5.61 2.30 -4.61
N TRP A 179 6.42 3.14 -5.22
CA TRP A 179 6.72 4.49 -4.76
C TRP A 179 5.54 5.44 -4.99
N ASN A 180 4.86 5.80 -3.90
CA ASN A 180 3.81 6.82 -3.95
C ASN A 180 4.42 8.20 -4.11
N ILE A 181 4.13 8.88 -5.23
CA ILE A 181 4.53 10.26 -5.49
C ILE A 181 3.33 11.20 -5.41
N GLY A 182 3.55 12.41 -4.94
CA GLY A 182 2.51 13.41 -4.77
C GLY A 182 2.90 14.48 -3.77
N PHE A 183 1.98 15.38 -3.49
CA PHE A 183 2.16 16.39 -2.47
C PHE A 183 0.82 16.85 -1.91
N ARG A 184 0.67 16.76 -0.59
CA ARG A 184 -0.46 17.28 0.17
C ARG A 184 0.00 18.11 1.36
N GLY A 185 -0.92 18.79 2.01
CA GLY A 185 -0.67 19.50 3.26
C GLY A 185 -0.54 18.54 4.45
N GLN A 186 -0.17 19.10 5.55
CA GLN A 186 -0.01 18.36 6.81
C GLN A 186 -1.39 18.07 7.43
N GLY A 187 -1.56 16.88 8.02
CA GLY A 187 -2.82 16.51 8.64
C GLY A 187 -3.98 16.27 7.66
N ASP A 188 -3.66 15.75 6.47
CA ASP A 188 -4.65 15.33 5.47
C ASP A 188 -5.50 16.47 4.88
N VAL A 189 -4.93 17.66 4.80
CA VAL A 189 -5.57 18.85 4.19
C VAL A 189 -4.81 19.31 2.94
N PRO A 190 -5.43 20.11 2.05
CA PRO A 190 -4.72 20.72 0.93
C PRO A 190 -3.56 21.60 1.38
N PHE A 191 -2.40 21.50 0.72
CA PHE A 191 -1.22 22.28 1.09
C PHE A 191 -1.43 23.81 0.96
N TRP A 192 -2.41 24.22 0.18
CA TRP A 192 -2.72 25.63 -0.07
C TRP A 192 -3.81 26.22 0.81
N GLU A 193 -4.34 25.47 1.79
CA GLU A 193 -5.50 25.91 2.58
C GLU A 193 -5.29 27.29 3.22
N ASN A 194 -4.06 27.58 3.63
CA ASN A 194 -3.70 28.85 4.25
C ASN A 194 -2.67 29.66 3.43
N ASP A 195 -2.50 29.37 2.14
CA ASP A 195 -1.52 30.03 1.27
C ASP A 195 -2.19 30.67 0.07
N SER A 196 -2.39 32.00 0.11
CA SER A 196 -3.01 32.76 -0.97
C SER A 196 -2.20 32.82 -2.27
N ALA A 197 -0.95 32.35 -2.28
CA ALA A 197 -0.15 32.26 -3.50
C ALA A 197 -0.70 31.19 -4.45
N PHE A 198 -1.45 30.22 -3.93
CA PHE A 198 -2.04 29.10 -4.67
C PHE A 198 -3.57 29.24 -4.79
N ASP A 199 -4.01 30.37 -5.32
CA ASP A 199 -5.42 30.75 -5.45
C ASP A 199 -6.15 30.09 -6.64
N THR A 200 -5.40 29.48 -7.60
CA THR A 200 -5.98 28.81 -8.77
C THR A 200 -5.56 27.34 -8.88
N SER A 201 -6.37 26.53 -9.56
CA SER A 201 -6.09 25.11 -9.80
C SER A 201 -4.81 24.90 -10.62
N GLU A 202 -4.53 25.80 -11.57
CA GLU A 202 -3.34 25.73 -12.39
C GLU A 202 -2.07 25.88 -11.54
N LYS A 203 -2.00 26.87 -10.66
CA LYS A 203 -0.85 27.07 -9.77
C LYS A 203 -0.64 25.89 -8.83
N ARG A 204 -1.73 25.34 -8.28
CA ARG A 204 -1.72 24.16 -7.41
C ARG A 204 -1.20 22.93 -8.14
N GLY A 205 -1.79 22.68 -9.32
CA GLY A 205 -1.42 21.56 -10.18
C GLY A 205 0.01 21.65 -10.70
N GLU A 206 0.48 22.84 -11.06
CA GLU A 206 1.85 23.06 -11.49
C GLU A 206 2.87 22.73 -10.39
N LEU A 207 2.65 23.19 -9.16
CA LEU A 207 3.53 22.87 -8.04
C LEU A 207 3.58 21.37 -7.79
N ILE A 208 2.41 20.70 -7.68
CA ILE A 208 2.34 19.26 -7.43
C ILE A 208 3.03 18.50 -8.56
N SER A 209 2.79 18.85 -9.82
CA SER A 209 3.41 18.21 -10.99
C SER A 209 4.93 18.33 -10.97
N ASN A 210 5.45 19.49 -10.60
CA ASN A 210 6.89 19.73 -10.48
C ASN A 210 7.51 18.92 -9.33
N ILE A 211 6.81 18.81 -8.19
CA ILE A 211 7.22 17.97 -7.06
C ILE A 211 7.21 16.50 -7.47
N MET A 212 6.16 16.01 -8.11
CA MET A 212 6.08 14.63 -8.60
C MET A 212 7.24 14.29 -9.55
N LYS A 213 7.55 15.17 -10.49
CA LYS A 213 8.71 15.00 -11.38
C LYS A 213 10.03 14.91 -10.60
N LYS A 214 10.17 15.72 -9.57
CA LYS A 214 11.36 15.71 -8.71
C LYS A 214 11.47 14.40 -7.93
N GLN A 215 10.39 13.99 -7.26
CA GLN A 215 10.33 12.73 -6.51
C GLN A 215 10.61 11.52 -7.42
N TYR A 216 10.00 11.48 -8.59
CA TYR A 216 10.23 10.47 -9.61
C TYR A 216 11.72 10.38 -9.99
N ALA A 217 12.36 11.51 -10.29
CA ALA A 217 13.77 11.54 -10.64
C ALA A 217 14.67 11.06 -9.48
N MET A 218 14.38 11.49 -8.25
CA MET A 218 15.14 11.09 -7.06
C MET A 218 15.12 9.58 -6.83
N VAL A 219 13.96 8.94 -7.03
CA VAL A 219 13.85 7.47 -6.89
C VAL A 219 14.56 6.77 -8.05
N ARG A 220 14.33 7.21 -9.30
CA ARG A 220 14.94 6.62 -10.50
C ARG A 220 16.47 6.68 -10.49
N GLU A 221 17.07 7.70 -9.88
CA GLU A 221 18.52 7.82 -9.72
C GLU A 221 19.12 6.66 -8.91
N GLN A 222 18.38 6.16 -7.91
CA GLN A 222 18.84 5.07 -7.04
C GLN A 222 18.27 3.71 -7.46
N ILE A 223 17.07 3.69 -8.03
CA ILE A 223 16.32 2.49 -8.37
C ILE A 223 15.78 2.64 -9.80
N PRO A 224 16.57 2.27 -10.82
CA PRO A 224 16.20 2.48 -12.23
C PRO A 224 14.88 1.84 -12.64
N ASP A 225 14.54 0.67 -12.07
CA ASP A 225 13.35 -0.10 -12.39
C ASP A 225 12.19 0.12 -11.40
N ALA A 226 12.24 1.21 -10.59
CA ALA A 226 11.21 1.52 -9.61
C ALA A 226 9.81 1.59 -10.24
N VAL A 227 8.81 1.09 -9.52
CA VAL A 227 7.40 1.22 -9.87
C VAL A 227 6.80 2.37 -9.07
N PHE A 228 5.98 3.18 -9.72
CA PHE A 228 5.38 4.36 -9.11
C PHE A 228 3.87 4.30 -9.07
N CYS A 229 3.29 4.92 -8.06
CA CYS A 229 1.87 5.19 -7.99
C CYS A 229 1.60 6.62 -7.51
N THR A 230 0.38 7.07 -7.67
CA THR A 230 -0.12 8.31 -7.07
C THR A 230 -1.59 8.14 -6.68
N ASN A 231 -1.95 8.68 -5.52
CA ASN A 231 -3.30 8.57 -5.00
C ASN A 231 -4.16 9.75 -5.50
N LEU A 232 -5.19 9.44 -6.29
CA LEU A 232 -6.22 10.40 -6.70
C LEU A 232 -7.30 10.47 -5.61
N TYR A 233 -6.98 11.18 -4.53
CA TYR A 233 -7.85 11.35 -3.37
C TYR A 233 -8.11 12.83 -3.10
N GLY A 234 -9.34 13.17 -2.71
CA GLY A 234 -9.73 14.52 -2.36
C GLY A 234 -9.43 15.53 -3.47
N GLU A 235 -8.77 16.62 -3.11
CA GLU A 235 -8.42 17.73 -4.00
C GLU A 235 -7.47 17.32 -5.14
N ILE A 236 -6.68 16.28 -4.98
CA ILE A 236 -5.79 15.78 -6.05
C ILE A 236 -6.62 15.21 -7.20
N LEU A 237 -7.72 14.53 -6.90
CA LEU A 237 -8.65 14.06 -7.92
C LEU A 237 -9.30 15.23 -8.69
N GLU A 238 -9.66 16.30 -7.98
CA GLU A 238 -10.24 17.49 -8.61
C GLU A 238 -9.26 18.11 -9.60
N LEU A 239 -8.01 18.36 -9.19
CA LEU A 239 -6.96 18.90 -10.04
C LEU A 239 -6.67 18.00 -11.26
N TYR A 240 -6.70 16.68 -11.06
CA TYR A 240 -6.55 15.71 -12.16
C TYR A 240 -7.69 15.83 -13.18
N ARG A 241 -8.94 15.95 -12.70
CA ARG A 241 -10.12 16.09 -13.56
C ARG A 241 -10.14 17.41 -14.35
N GLU A 242 -9.66 18.47 -13.73
CA GLU A 242 -9.53 19.79 -14.36
C GLU A 242 -8.38 19.86 -15.38
N GLY A 243 -7.55 18.79 -15.45
CA GLY A 243 -6.40 18.73 -16.34
C GLY A 243 -5.20 19.54 -15.86
N CYS A 244 -5.18 19.92 -14.58
CA CYS A 244 -4.13 20.73 -13.97
C CYS A 244 -2.92 19.90 -13.51
N LEU A 245 -3.04 18.57 -13.43
CA LEU A 245 -1.94 17.67 -13.04
C LEU A 245 -1.28 17.02 -14.24
N GLN A 246 0.06 17.07 -14.26
CA GLN A 246 0.89 16.34 -15.20
C GLN A 246 1.56 15.16 -14.46
N ILE A 247 1.01 13.97 -14.66
CA ILE A 247 1.51 12.72 -14.06
C ILE A 247 2.29 11.96 -15.13
N PRO A 248 3.49 11.41 -14.85
CA PRO A 248 4.20 10.56 -15.80
C PRO A 248 3.35 9.35 -16.24
N GLU A 249 3.51 8.92 -17.50
CA GLU A 249 2.63 7.91 -18.11
C GLU A 249 2.72 6.53 -17.45
N ASP A 250 3.87 6.19 -16.87
CA ASP A 250 4.14 4.90 -16.21
C ASP A 250 3.73 4.86 -14.73
N VAL A 251 3.10 5.92 -14.23
CA VAL A 251 2.62 5.99 -12.83
C VAL A 251 1.24 5.36 -12.71
N ILE A 252 1.10 4.42 -11.80
CA ILE A 252 -0.17 3.76 -11.48
C ILE A 252 -1.09 4.76 -10.77
N LEU A 253 -2.29 4.96 -11.31
CA LEU A 253 -3.29 5.84 -10.71
C LEU A 253 -4.14 5.06 -9.72
N ILE A 254 -4.06 5.40 -8.43
CA ILE A 254 -4.89 4.82 -7.39
C ILE A 254 -6.14 5.68 -7.19
N TRP A 255 -7.29 5.11 -7.49
CA TRP A 255 -8.59 5.77 -7.37
C TRP A 255 -9.21 5.44 -6.02
N ALA A 256 -9.52 6.47 -5.23
CA ALA A 256 -10.20 6.28 -3.97
C ALA A 256 -11.66 5.83 -4.17
N ASP A 257 -12.18 5.02 -3.26
CA ASP A 257 -13.60 4.76 -3.18
C ASP A 257 -14.35 5.90 -2.44
N ASN A 258 -15.64 5.76 -2.32
CA ASN A 258 -16.49 6.77 -1.66
C ASN A 258 -16.72 6.48 -0.16
N GLY A 259 -15.91 5.65 0.47
CA GLY A 259 -16.07 5.21 1.85
C GLY A 259 -17.11 4.09 2.05
N TYR A 260 -17.80 3.67 0.99
CA TYR A 260 -18.75 2.56 1.00
C TYR A 260 -18.35 1.41 0.08
N GLY A 261 -17.09 1.33 -0.28
CA GLY A 261 -16.55 0.30 -1.18
C GLY A 261 -16.94 0.49 -2.65
N LYS A 262 -17.36 1.69 -3.04
CA LYS A 262 -17.66 2.04 -4.44
C LYS A 262 -16.65 3.02 -4.97
N MET A 263 -16.08 2.69 -6.12
CA MET A 263 -15.12 3.56 -6.78
C MET A 263 -15.72 4.92 -7.14
N VAL A 264 -14.96 5.97 -6.88
CA VAL A 264 -15.35 7.35 -7.23
C VAL A 264 -15.32 7.50 -8.74
N SER A 265 -16.35 8.15 -9.31
CA SER A 265 -16.45 8.34 -10.74
C SER A 265 -15.33 9.22 -11.29
N ARG A 266 -14.59 8.70 -12.27
CA ARG A 266 -13.59 9.46 -13.02
C ARG A 266 -14.17 10.66 -13.75
N ARG A 267 -15.43 10.58 -14.19
CA ARG A 267 -16.08 11.64 -14.95
C ARG A 267 -16.62 12.75 -14.07
N GLN A 268 -17.11 12.40 -12.91
CA GLN A 268 -17.81 13.33 -12.03
C GLN A 268 -17.05 13.60 -10.74
N GLY A 269 -16.06 12.75 -10.40
CA GLY A 269 -15.30 12.82 -9.17
C GLY A 269 -16.18 12.96 -7.95
N ASN A 270 -17.42 12.54 -8.06
CA ASN A 270 -18.38 12.77 -7.03
C ASN A 270 -18.50 11.54 -6.15
N HIS A 271 -18.93 11.79 -4.96
CA HIS A 271 -19.19 10.79 -3.95
C HIS A 271 -20.63 10.25 -4.02
N ASN A 272 -21.29 10.39 -5.17
CA ASN A 272 -22.64 9.85 -5.31
C ASN A 272 -22.59 8.31 -5.33
N PRO A 273 -23.15 7.64 -4.33
CA PRO A 273 -23.11 6.19 -4.23
C PRO A 273 -23.85 5.46 -5.36
N ARG A 274 -24.64 6.19 -6.15
CA ARG A 274 -25.32 5.64 -7.34
C ARG A 274 -24.39 5.55 -8.55
N VAL A 275 -23.27 6.27 -8.53
CA VAL A 275 -22.27 6.20 -9.60
C VAL A 275 -21.33 5.07 -9.25
N SER A 276 -21.53 3.95 -9.89
CA SER A 276 -20.66 2.79 -9.76
C SER A 276 -19.29 3.06 -10.41
N ALA A 277 -18.37 2.14 -10.19
CA ALA A 277 -17.03 2.18 -10.80
C ALA A 277 -17.09 2.53 -12.29
N VAL A 278 -16.14 3.34 -12.72
CA VAL A 278 -15.98 3.68 -14.12
C VAL A 278 -15.34 2.50 -14.84
N PRO A 279 -15.82 2.09 -16.02
CA PRO A 279 -15.15 1.06 -16.81
C PRO A 279 -13.69 1.40 -17.03
N GLY A 280 -12.79 0.46 -16.77
CA GLY A 280 -11.35 0.65 -16.89
C GLY A 280 -10.70 1.46 -15.75
N GLY A 281 -11.43 1.78 -14.70
CA GLY A 281 -10.87 2.20 -13.43
C GLY A 281 -10.33 0.98 -12.70
N GLY A 282 -9.05 0.89 -12.52
CA GLY A 282 -8.40 -0.17 -11.77
C GLY A 282 -7.79 0.39 -10.52
#